data_271e72069e54d1a6dd8ff569cf61a1c0
#
_entry.id   271e72069e54d1a6dd8ff569cf61a1c0
#
_cell.length_a   1.000
_cell.length_b   1.000
_cell.length_c   1.000
_cell.angle_alpha   90.00
_cell.angle_beta   90.00
_cell.angle_gamma   90.00
#
_symmetry.space_group_name_H-M   'P 1'
#
loop_
_entity.id
_entity.type
_entity.pdbx_description
1 polymer ?
#
loop_
_entity_poly.entity_id
_entity_poly.type
_entity_poly.pdbx_seq_one_letter_code
_entity_poly.pdbx_strand_id
1 'polypeptide(L)'
;GAPANVLAHSAGTLVALEHLHADAAAVSSAVLHEPAVTGEGVGLGAAPVLLEMVAAGKVSRALRVFLGAIGDPDPEAPGITKAEAKHAMRNGRGFMANEYGLVMTYGPDWDRVRASKTVAAVCLGELSADTSRAAGARAAAELLGCPVVTIPGAHNGLRDRPVAAANAVRAILSR
;
A
#
# COMPACT_ATOMS: atom_id res chain seq x y z
N GLY A 1 -24.71 -10.73 -2.14
CA GLY A 1 -24.38 -10.49 -0.72
C GLY A 1 -24.53 -9.02 -0.37
N ALA A 2 -24.49 -8.66 0.91
CA ALA A 2 -24.42 -7.26 1.32
C ALA A 2 -23.04 -6.69 0.95
N PRO A 3 -22.95 -5.39 0.59
CA PRO A 3 -21.67 -4.74 0.35
C PRO A 3 -20.75 -4.81 1.58
N ALA A 4 -19.46 -4.97 1.36
CA ALA A 4 -18.46 -5.13 2.42
C ALA A 4 -17.59 -3.87 2.57
N ASN A 5 -17.05 -3.64 3.76
CA ASN A 5 -15.99 -2.67 3.96
C ASN A 5 -14.64 -3.30 3.56
N VAL A 6 -13.80 -2.54 2.87
CA VAL A 6 -12.49 -2.97 2.40
C VAL A 6 -11.39 -2.17 3.09
N LEU A 7 -10.44 -2.86 3.70
CA LEU A 7 -9.17 -2.28 4.12
C LEU A 7 -8.07 -2.87 3.23
N ALA A 8 -7.36 -2.02 2.51
CA ALA A 8 -6.27 -2.42 1.64
C ALA A 8 -4.95 -1.73 2.03
N HIS A 9 -3.83 -2.43 1.85
CA HIS A 9 -2.50 -1.97 2.24
C HIS A 9 -1.49 -2.12 1.11
N SER A 10 -0.65 -1.10 0.91
CA SER A 10 0.47 -1.14 -0.03
C SER A 10 0.03 -1.59 -1.44
N ALA A 11 0.69 -2.56 -2.06
CA ALA A 11 0.31 -3.13 -3.36
C ALA A 11 -1.13 -3.68 -3.38
N GLY A 12 -1.66 -4.15 -2.25
CA GLY A 12 -3.05 -4.60 -2.14
C GLY A 12 -4.08 -3.48 -2.40
N THR A 13 -3.67 -2.22 -2.30
CA THR A 13 -4.55 -1.08 -2.65
C THR A 13 -4.87 -1.04 -4.14
N LEU A 14 -3.95 -1.46 -5.00
CA LEU A 14 -4.20 -1.53 -6.44
C LEU A 14 -5.24 -2.61 -6.76
N VAL A 15 -5.21 -3.73 -6.04
CA VAL A 15 -6.24 -4.77 -6.15
C VAL A 15 -7.61 -4.23 -5.72
N ALA A 16 -7.66 -3.46 -4.62
CA ALA A 16 -8.89 -2.83 -4.16
C ALA A 16 -9.41 -1.79 -5.17
N LEU A 17 -8.52 -0.97 -5.75
CA LEU A 17 -8.89 0.00 -6.77
C LEU A 17 -9.44 -0.66 -8.03
N GLU A 18 -8.83 -1.77 -8.48
CA GLU A 18 -9.34 -2.55 -9.60
C GLU A 18 -10.69 -3.18 -9.30
N HIS A 19 -10.89 -3.68 -8.08
CA HIS A 19 -12.19 -4.21 -7.67
C HIS A 19 -13.25 -3.11 -7.65
N LEU A 20 -12.94 -1.91 -7.14
CA LEU A 20 -13.83 -0.75 -7.19
C LEU A 20 -14.14 -0.29 -8.63
N HIS A 21 -13.16 -0.39 -9.51
CA HIS A 21 -13.36 -0.14 -10.94
C HIS A 21 -14.36 -1.14 -11.56
N ALA A 22 -14.23 -2.43 -11.22
CA ALA A 22 -15.06 -3.50 -11.76
C ALA A 22 -16.46 -3.53 -11.16
N ASP A 23 -16.59 -3.44 -9.83
CA ASP A 23 -17.85 -3.58 -9.10
C ASP A 23 -17.84 -2.76 -7.79
N ALA A 24 -17.96 -1.44 -7.91
CA ALA A 24 -18.06 -0.57 -6.74
C ALA A 24 -19.29 -0.86 -5.85
N ALA A 25 -20.34 -1.44 -6.40
CA ALA A 25 -21.57 -1.74 -5.64
C ALA A 25 -21.37 -2.86 -4.61
N ALA A 26 -20.35 -3.70 -4.78
CA ALA A 26 -19.98 -4.73 -3.82
C ALA A 26 -19.24 -4.18 -2.58
N VAL A 27 -18.87 -2.89 -2.57
CA VAL A 27 -18.09 -2.27 -1.49
C VAL A 27 -18.87 -1.12 -0.87
N SER A 28 -19.14 -1.22 0.44
CA SER A 28 -19.79 -0.15 1.21
C SER A 28 -18.85 1.03 1.41
N SER A 29 -17.60 0.75 1.78
CA SER A 29 -16.57 1.76 2.03
C SER A 29 -15.18 1.13 1.92
N ALA A 30 -14.21 1.88 1.41
CA ALA A 30 -12.82 1.45 1.30
C ALA A 30 -11.88 2.39 2.05
N VAL A 31 -10.90 1.82 2.74
CA VAL A 31 -9.77 2.53 3.38
C VAL A 31 -8.49 1.99 2.77
N LEU A 32 -7.67 2.89 2.22
CA LEU A 32 -6.44 2.55 1.52
C LEU A 32 -5.23 3.02 2.35
N HIS A 33 -4.44 2.09 2.89
CA HIS A 33 -3.25 2.42 3.68
C HIS A 33 -2.00 2.40 2.82
N GLU A 34 -1.36 3.56 2.71
CA GLU A 34 -0.12 3.80 1.96
C GLU A 34 -0.11 3.14 0.57
N PRO A 35 -1.00 3.59 -0.32
CA PRO A 35 -1.16 3.00 -1.64
C PRO A 35 0.15 3.03 -2.44
N ALA A 36 0.39 1.93 -3.17
CA ALA A 36 1.51 1.83 -4.11
C ALA A 36 1.18 2.60 -5.40
N VAL A 37 1.09 3.93 -5.31
CA VAL A 37 0.77 4.78 -6.46
C VAL A 37 2.05 5.17 -7.17
N THR A 38 2.01 5.02 -8.49
CA THR A 38 3.04 5.50 -9.42
C THR A 38 2.37 6.42 -10.44
N GLY A 39 3.01 7.50 -10.85
CA GLY A 39 2.44 8.42 -11.83
C GLY A 39 3.19 9.74 -11.92
N GLU A 40 2.70 10.67 -12.72
CA GLU A 40 3.24 12.02 -12.84
C GLU A 40 3.25 12.71 -11.47
N GLY A 41 4.42 13.20 -11.06
CA GLY A 41 4.61 13.87 -9.77
C GLY A 41 4.87 12.93 -8.58
N VAL A 42 4.64 11.63 -8.71
CA VAL A 42 5.01 10.63 -7.70
C VAL A 42 6.22 9.87 -8.22
N GLY A 43 7.39 10.17 -7.70
CA GLY A 43 8.63 9.52 -8.12
C GLY A 43 8.57 8.01 -7.91
N LEU A 44 8.95 7.27 -8.93
CA LEU A 44 9.05 5.80 -8.86
C LEU A 44 10.15 5.33 -7.87
N GLY A 45 10.90 6.26 -7.27
CA GLY A 45 11.99 5.96 -6.35
C GLY A 45 13.01 5.00 -6.98
N ALA A 46 13.27 3.88 -6.32
CA ALA A 46 14.19 2.85 -6.81
C ALA A 46 13.56 1.88 -7.84
N ALA A 47 12.30 2.06 -8.23
CA ALA A 47 11.59 1.10 -9.07
C ALA A 47 12.28 0.78 -10.41
N PRO A 48 12.78 1.76 -11.20
CA PRO A 48 13.46 1.45 -12.46
C PRO A 48 14.69 0.55 -12.25
N VAL A 49 15.50 0.86 -11.26
CA VAL A 49 16.70 0.06 -10.93
C VAL A 49 16.33 -1.35 -10.47
N LEU A 50 15.25 -1.47 -9.69
CA LEU A 50 14.78 -2.77 -9.23
C LEU A 50 14.22 -3.62 -10.38
N LEU A 51 13.51 -3.01 -11.32
CA LEU A 51 13.01 -3.69 -12.52
C LEU A 51 14.16 -4.19 -13.41
N GLU A 52 15.21 -3.38 -13.60
CA GLU A 52 16.43 -3.80 -14.31
C GLU A 52 17.12 -4.99 -13.61
N MET A 53 17.20 -4.94 -12.27
CA MET A 53 17.77 -6.06 -11.50
C MET A 53 16.95 -7.34 -11.67
N VAL A 54 15.62 -7.25 -11.66
CA VAL A 54 14.74 -8.40 -11.87
C VAL A 54 14.88 -8.95 -13.28
N ALA A 55 14.91 -8.09 -14.30
CA ALA A 55 15.11 -8.49 -15.69
C ALA A 55 16.48 -9.18 -15.91
N ALA A 56 17.49 -8.75 -15.16
CA ALA A 56 18.83 -9.39 -15.16
C ALA A 56 18.92 -10.66 -14.29
N GLY A 57 17.79 -11.20 -13.79
CA GLY A 57 17.75 -12.39 -12.95
C GLY A 57 18.25 -12.20 -11.51
N LYS A 58 18.56 -10.95 -11.10
CA LYS A 58 19.12 -10.62 -9.78
C LYS A 58 18.03 -10.44 -8.71
N VAL A 59 16.96 -11.26 -8.74
CA VAL A 59 15.73 -11.13 -7.93
C VAL A 59 16.02 -11.02 -6.44
N SER A 60 16.91 -11.86 -5.89
CA SER A 60 17.23 -11.81 -4.45
C SER A 60 17.97 -10.52 -4.05
N ARG A 61 18.72 -9.90 -4.97
CA ARG A 61 19.37 -8.62 -4.72
C ARG A 61 18.37 -7.48 -4.80
N ALA A 62 17.49 -7.50 -5.80
CA ALA A 62 16.40 -6.55 -5.94
C ALA A 62 15.51 -6.55 -4.69
N LEU A 63 15.13 -7.74 -4.19
CA LEU A 63 14.36 -7.86 -2.96
C LEU A 63 15.06 -7.24 -1.75
N ARG A 64 16.36 -7.45 -1.56
CA ARG A 64 17.07 -6.83 -0.42
C ARG A 64 17.11 -5.31 -0.52
N VAL A 65 17.30 -4.75 -1.70
CA VAL A 65 17.25 -3.30 -1.93
C VAL A 65 15.84 -2.78 -1.67
N PHE A 66 14.81 -3.46 -2.17
CA PHE A 66 13.41 -3.12 -1.94
C PHE A 66 13.07 -3.11 -0.46
N LEU A 67 13.40 -4.18 0.27
CA LEU A 67 13.15 -4.26 1.72
C LEU A 67 13.88 -3.18 2.51
N GLY A 68 15.10 -2.81 2.09
CA GLY A 68 15.81 -1.67 2.67
C GLY A 68 15.13 -0.33 2.41
N ALA A 69 14.55 -0.15 1.23
CA ALA A 69 13.86 1.08 0.85
C ALA A 69 12.49 1.24 1.52
N ILE A 70 11.79 0.12 1.77
CA ILE A 70 10.49 0.11 2.47
C ILE A 70 10.62 -0.20 3.96
N GLY A 71 11.87 -0.35 4.46
CA GLY A 71 12.14 -0.62 5.87
C GLY A 71 11.31 0.25 6.79
N ASP A 72 10.71 -0.36 7.79
CA ASP A 72 9.80 0.33 8.70
C ASP A 72 10.61 1.05 9.78
N PRO A 73 10.50 2.37 9.93
CA PRO A 73 11.21 3.12 10.96
C PRO A 73 10.58 2.97 12.36
N ASP A 74 9.54 2.13 12.55
CA ASP A 74 8.88 2.01 13.85
C ASP A 74 9.80 1.32 14.88
N PRO A 75 10.33 2.06 15.88
CA PRO A 75 11.23 1.50 16.88
C PRO A 75 10.51 0.54 17.86
N GLU A 76 9.18 0.58 17.90
CA GLU A 76 8.34 -0.27 18.74
C GLU A 76 7.78 -1.46 17.95
N ALA A 77 8.16 -1.61 16.67
CA ALA A 77 7.73 -2.75 15.87
C ALA A 77 8.21 -4.07 16.51
N PRO A 78 7.33 -5.06 16.63
CA PRO A 78 7.72 -6.36 17.16
C PRO A 78 8.75 -7.00 16.23
N GLY A 79 9.79 -7.59 16.80
CA GLY A 79 10.78 -8.36 16.06
C GLY A 79 10.11 -9.54 15.33
N ILE A 80 10.68 -9.92 14.20
CA ILE A 80 10.23 -11.11 13.47
C ILE A 80 11.10 -12.32 13.79
N THR A 81 10.51 -13.49 13.89
CA THR A 81 11.24 -14.75 14.09
C THR A 81 12.05 -15.14 12.84
N LYS A 82 13.05 -16.01 13.01
CA LYS A 82 13.80 -16.58 11.87
C LYS A 82 12.90 -17.30 10.86
N ALA A 83 11.82 -17.94 11.33
CA ALA A 83 10.86 -18.63 10.48
C ALA A 83 10.06 -17.63 9.62
N GLU A 84 9.56 -16.56 10.23
CA GLU A 84 8.86 -15.47 9.53
C GLU A 84 9.77 -14.77 8.53
N ALA A 85 11.01 -14.46 8.90
CA ALA A 85 11.99 -13.88 7.99
C ALA A 85 12.25 -14.78 6.77
N LYS A 86 12.42 -16.10 6.98
CA LYS A 86 12.58 -17.08 5.90
C LYS A 86 11.35 -17.12 4.98
N HIS A 87 10.15 -17.08 5.57
CA HIS A 87 8.90 -17.06 4.82
C HIS A 87 8.75 -15.77 4.01
N ALA A 88 8.99 -14.62 4.62
CA ALA A 88 8.95 -13.32 3.96
C ALA A 88 9.95 -13.23 2.78
N MET A 89 11.17 -13.73 2.96
CA MET A 89 12.17 -13.76 1.89
C MET A 89 11.77 -14.67 0.72
N ARG A 90 11.12 -15.80 1.00
CA ARG A 90 10.63 -16.70 -0.05
C ARG A 90 9.50 -16.04 -0.84
N ASN A 91 8.49 -15.50 -0.14
CA ASN A 91 7.34 -14.83 -0.75
C ASN A 91 7.77 -13.55 -1.47
N GLY A 92 8.65 -12.76 -0.87
CA GLY A 92 9.18 -11.55 -1.48
C GLY A 92 9.92 -11.79 -2.80
N ARG A 93 10.62 -12.94 -2.95
CA ARG A 93 11.21 -13.30 -4.25
C ARG A 93 10.14 -13.60 -5.30
N GLY A 94 9.05 -14.27 -4.93
CA GLY A 94 7.91 -14.48 -5.82
C GLY A 94 7.26 -13.16 -6.23
N PHE A 95 7.01 -12.28 -5.29
CA PHE A 95 6.51 -10.94 -5.54
C PHE A 95 7.42 -10.14 -6.50
N MET A 96 8.72 -10.07 -6.22
CA MET A 96 9.66 -9.35 -7.08
C MET A 96 9.73 -9.91 -8.50
N ALA A 97 9.68 -11.24 -8.64
CA ALA A 97 9.80 -11.88 -9.95
C ALA A 97 8.53 -11.78 -10.82
N ASN A 98 7.34 -11.77 -10.21
CA ASN A 98 6.09 -11.96 -10.95
C ASN A 98 5.12 -10.80 -10.82
N GLU A 99 5.19 -9.99 -9.75
CA GLU A 99 4.17 -9.01 -9.42
C GLU A 99 4.71 -7.57 -9.40
N TYR A 100 5.97 -7.37 -8.97
CA TYR A 100 6.54 -6.04 -8.76
C TYR A 100 6.46 -5.15 -10.01
N GLY A 101 6.74 -5.72 -11.19
CA GLY A 101 6.62 -4.99 -12.46
C GLY A 101 5.19 -4.51 -12.72
N LEU A 102 4.21 -5.38 -12.48
CA LEU A 102 2.79 -5.03 -12.64
C LEU A 102 2.38 -3.93 -11.66
N VAL A 103 2.77 -4.06 -10.39
CA VAL A 103 2.49 -3.04 -9.36
C VAL A 103 3.06 -1.68 -9.74
N MET A 104 4.28 -1.65 -10.30
CA MET A 104 4.96 -0.39 -10.66
C MET A 104 4.48 0.24 -11.98
N THR A 105 3.76 -0.49 -12.79
CA THR A 105 3.27 -0.01 -14.10
C THR A 105 1.75 0.09 -14.20
N TYR A 106 1.03 -0.42 -13.20
CA TYR A 106 -0.43 -0.35 -13.18
C TYR A 106 -0.91 1.07 -12.92
N GLY A 107 -1.83 1.54 -13.76
CA GLY A 107 -2.52 2.82 -13.62
C GLY A 107 -4.03 2.62 -13.45
N PRO A 108 -4.57 2.83 -12.25
CA PRO A 108 -6.01 2.76 -12.04
C PRO A 108 -6.78 3.81 -12.85
N ASP A 109 -8.02 3.52 -13.20
CA ASP A 109 -8.96 4.53 -13.68
C ASP A 109 -9.45 5.37 -12.48
N TRP A 110 -8.66 6.40 -12.15
CA TRP A 110 -8.91 7.25 -10.99
C TRP A 110 -10.25 7.96 -11.04
N ASP A 111 -10.68 8.42 -12.23
CA ASP A 111 -11.93 9.15 -12.39
C ASP A 111 -13.13 8.25 -12.10
N ARG A 112 -13.09 7.01 -12.57
CA ARG A 112 -14.16 6.04 -12.31
C ARG A 112 -14.22 5.64 -10.85
N VAL A 113 -13.07 5.38 -10.21
CA VAL A 113 -13.05 5.07 -8.78
C VAL A 113 -13.52 6.25 -7.95
N ARG A 114 -13.07 7.48 -8.27
CA ARG A 114 -13.52 8.71 -7.62
C ARG A 114 -15.03 8.92 -7.74
N ALA A 115 -15.60 8.67 -8.92
CA ALA A 115 -17.03 8.80 -9.18
C ALA A 115 -17.89 7.85 -8.31
N SER A 116 -17.34 6.71 -7.90
CA SER A 116 -18.04 5.76 -7.00
C SER A 116 -18.28 6.31 -5.59
N LYS A 117 -17.44 7.28 -5.15
CA LYS A 117 -17.44 7.85 -3.79
C LYS A 117 -17.27 6.82 -2.67
N THR A 118 -16.75 5.64 -3.01
CA THR A 118 -16.62 4.51 -2.08
C THR A 118 -15.39 4.60 -1.19
N VAL A 119 -14.33 5.31 -1.65
CA VAL A 119 -13.10 5.46 -0.85
C VAL A 119 -13.31 6.51 0.24
N ALA A 120 -13.36 6.06 1.49
CA ALA A 120 -13.58 6.91 2.66
C ALA A 120 -12.33 7.72 3.04
N ALA A 121 -11.15 7.12 2.93
CA ALA A 121 -9.88 7.78 3.22
C ALA A 121 -8.69 7.02 2.63
N VAL A 122 -7.63 7.76 2.36
CA VAL A 122 -6.26 7.24 2.26
C VAL A 122 -5.59 7.41 3.63
N CYS A 123 -5.04 6.33 4.17
CA CYS A 123 -4.33 6.36 5.44
C CYS A 123 -2.81 6.46 5.23
N LEU A 124 -2.17 7.23 6.09
CA LEU A 124 -0.72 7.40 6.18
C LEU A 124 -0.27 7.07 7.60
N GLY A 125 0.73 6.20 7.74
CA GLY A 125 1.35 5.96 9.04
C GLY A 125 2.01 7.22 9.60
N GLU A 126 1.85 7.50 10.89
CA GLU A 126 2.44 8.69 11.54
C GLU A 126 3.96 8.77 11.36
N LEU A 127 4.63 7.61 11.37
CA LEU A 127 6.08 7.49 11.19
C LEU A 127 6.51 7.49 9.71
N SER A 128 5.56 7.52 8.78
CA SER A 128 5.82 7.61 7.33
C SER A 128 5.76 9.05 6.80
N ALA A 129 5.47 10.04 7.64
CA ALA A 129 5.19 11.43 7.24
C ALA A 129 6.32 12.06 6.39
N ASP A 130 7.57 11.73 6.70
CA ASP A 130 8.77 12.26 6.03
C ASP A 130 9.35 11.29 4.99
N THR A 131 8.58 10.34 4.53
CA THR A 131 9.00 9.34 3.52
C THR A 131 8.34 9.61 2.16
N SER A 132 8.85 8.96 1.11
CA SER A 132 8.21 8.98 -0.22
C SER A 132 6.78 8.45 -0.22
N ARG A 133 6.41 7.62 0.75
CA ARG A 133 5.05 7.11 0.93
C ARG A 133 4.04 8.23 1.24
N ALA A 134 4.47 9.27 1.96
CA ALA A 134 3.60 10.42 2.21
C ALA A 134 3.20 11.14 0.92
N ALA A 135 4.13 11.29 -0.02
CA ALA A 135 3.83 11.87 -1.33
C ALA A 135 2.83 11.01 -2.11
N GLY A 136 3.05 9.68 -2.14
CA GLY A 136 2.13 8.73 -2.78
C GLY A 136 0.73 8.73 -2.16
N ALA A 137 0.65 8.75 -0.82
CA ALA A 137 -0.64 8.81 -0.12
C ALA A 137 -1.41 10.10 -0.43
N ARG A 138 -0.72 11.25 -0.44
CA ARG A 138 -1.35 12.54 -0.80
C ARG A 138 -1.82 12.57 -2.25
N ALA A 139 -0.99 12.11 -3.18
CA ALA A 139 -1.36 12.05 -4.59
C ALA A 139 -2.57 11.13 -4.82
N ALA A 140 -2.60 9.95 -4.19
CA ALA A 140 -3.76 9.06 -4.27
C ALA A 140 -5.03 9.70 -3.70
N ALA A 141 -4.93 10.37 -2.56
CA ALA A 141 -6.06 11.06 -1.93
C ALA A 141 -6.62 12.18 -2.81
N GLU A 142 -5.74 12.96 -3.45
CA GLU A 142 -6.12 14.01 -4.41
C GLU A 142 -6.84 13.43 -5.62
N LEU A 143 -6.26 12.39 -6.24
CA LEU A 143 -6.86 11.70 -7.39
C LEU A 143 -8.23 11.10 -7.06
N LEU A 144 -8.40 10.58 -5.84
CA LEU A 144 -9.64 9.96 -5.37
C LEU A 144 -10.65 10.97 -4.80
N GLY A 145 -10.23 12.19 -4.51
CA GLY A 145 -11.08 13.21 -3.90
C GLY A 145 -11.48 12.87 -2.44
N CYS A 146 -10.60 12.19 -1.70
CA CYS A 146 -10.84 11.77 -0.33
C CYS A 146 -9.78 12.33 0.64
N PRO A 147 -10.01 12.35 1.97
CA PRO A 147 -9.04 12.85 2.93
C PRO A 147 -7.84 11.90 3.11
N VAL A 148 -6.68 12.48 3.47
CA VAL A 148 -5.59 11.73 4.09
C VAL A 148 -5.82 11.70 5.60
N VAL A 149 -5.80 10.50 6.19
CA VAL A 149 -5.94 10.31 7.64
C VAL A 149 -4.67 9.65 8.18
N THR A 150 -4.03 10.31 9.15
CA THR A 150 -2.87 9.72 9.83
C THR A 150 -3.34 8.64 10.81
N ILE A 151 -2.68 7.50 10.78
CA ILE A 151 -2.94 6.37 11.69
C ILE A 151 -1.64 5.95 12.40
N PRO A 152 -1.72 5.28 13.56
CA PRO A 152 -0.54 4.85 14.30
C PRO A 152 0.39 3.91 13.52
N GLY A 153 1.69 4.06 13.73
CA GLY A 153 2.75 3.23 13.15
C GLY A 153 3.32 3.78 11.84
N ALA A 154 4.04 2.93 11.14
CA ALA A 154 4.64 3.20 9.83
C ALA A 154 3.95 2.37 8.72
N HIS A 155 4.69 2.02 7.65
CA HIS A 155 4.14 1.22 6.54
C HIS A 155 3.51 -0.09 7.00
N ASN A 156 4.15 -0.80 7.93
CA ASN A 156 3.62 -2.04 8.50
C ASN A 156 2.76 -1.82 9.76
N GLY A 157 2.31 -0.60 10.03
CA GLY A 157 1.54 -0.26 11.24
C GLY A 157 0.30 -1.13 11.47
N LEU A 158 -0.34 -1.62 10.41
CA LEU A 158 -1.46 -2.57 10.53
C LEU A 158 -1.05 -3.90 11.19
N ARG A 159 0.20 -4.32 11.00
CA ARG A 159 0.78 -5.51 11.63
C ARG A 159 1.38 -5.20 13.00
N ASP A 160 2.11 -4.10 13.09
CA ASP A 160 2.98 -3.81 14.22
C ASP A 160 2.21 -3.16 15.39
N ARG A 161 1.13 -2.44 15.07
CA ARG A 161 0.23 -1.78 16.04
C ARG A 161 -1.24 -2.13 15.79
N PRO A 162 -1.62 -3.44 15.75
CA PRO A 162 -2.91 -3.88 15.21
C PRO A 162 -4.12 -3.30 15.96
N VAL A 163 -4.05 -3.15 17.27
CA VAL A 163 -5.17 -2.61 18.06
C VAL A 163 -5.39 -1.13 17.77
N ALA A 164 -4.32 -0.34 17.76
CA ALA A 164 -4.40 1.10 17.50
C ALA A 164 -4.82 1.37 16.05
N ALA A 165 -4.25 0.64 15.09
CA ALA A 165 -4.62 0.74 13.68
C ALA A 165 -6.09 0.33 13.44
N ALA A 166 -6.55 -0.77 14.05
CA ALA A 166 -7.95 -1.19 13.93
C ALA A 166 -8.93 -0.16 14.48
N ASN A 167 -8.61 0.48 15.62
CA ASN A 167 -9.45 1.54 16.19
C ASN A 167 -9.51 2.76 15.27
N ALA A 168 -8.38 3.17 14.68
CA ALA A 168 -8.35 4.27 13.73
C ALA A 168 -9.17 3.97 12.47
N VAL A 169 -9.03 2.76 11.90
CA VAL A 169 -9.80 2.33 10.72
C VAL A 169 -11.30 2.27 11.01
N ARG A 170 -11.71 1.72 12.17
CA ARG A 170 -13.13 1.71 12.57
C ARG A 170 -13.69 3.11 12.70
N ALA A 171 -12.94 4.07 13.27
CA ALA A 171 -13.37 5.46 13.38
C ALA A 171 -13.55 6.15 12.02
N ILE A 172 -12.83 5.71 10.99
CA ILE A 172 -13.01 6.19 9.61
C ILE A 172 -14.30 5.60 9.01
N LEU A 173 -14.50 4.30 9.18
CA LEU A 173 -15.63 3.57 8.59
C LEU A 173 -16.98 3.85 9.27
N SER A 174 -16.98 4.48 10.45
CA SER A 174 -18.20 4.84 11.19
C SER A 174 -18.70 6.27 10.91
N ARG A 175 -18.06 7.00 10.01
CA ARG A 175 -18.45 8.36 9.59
C ARG A 175 -19.45 8.32 8.43
#